data_d5f3b039e1af648f46c0a1476cc18762
#
_entry.id   d5f3b039e1af648f46c0a1476cc18762
#
_cell.length_a   1.000
_cell.length_b   1.000
_cell.length_c   1.000
_cell.angle_alpha   90.00
_cell.angle_beta   90.00
_cell.angle_gamma   90.00
#
_symmetry.space_group_name_H-M   'P 1'
#
loop_
_entity.id
_entity.type
_entity.pdbx_description
1 polymer ?
#
loop_
_entity_poly.entity_id
_entity_poly.type
_entity_poly.pdbx_seq_one_letter_code
_entity_poly.pdbx_strand_id
1 'polypeptide(L)'
;MGCKRCKDSPVISRRYSGEILCKKCFFKSFERNAQRELRKQINLLIKNSDIDIRKIGIGLSGGKDSTVALHILKSYVGERNIEIIGLSVDEGIANYRSKSLECAASECKDLGIELEIFSYKELIGVTLGELLIEKPPQGSPCSPCGILRRRSLNQMANRSDVDCLILGHNLDDFAQTVLMNHARGDIAR
;
A
#
# COMPACT_ATOMS: atom_id res chain seq x y z
N MET A 1 16.62 -17.66 -27.03
CA MET A 1 17.31 -16.49 -26.39
C MET A 1 17.26 -16.68 -24.87
N GLY A 2 18.38 -16.54 -24.17
CA GLY A 2 18.44 -16.64 -22.71
C GLY A 2 18.18 -15.31 -22.01
N CYS A 3 18.10 -15.34 -20.68
CA CYS A 3 18.04 -14.14 -19.84
C CYS A 3 19.23 -13.21 -20.13
N LYS A 4 18.99 -11.92 -20.36
CA LYS A 4 20.05 -10.94 -20.66
C LYS A 4 21.07 -10.74 -19.52
N ARG A 5 20.76 -11.22 -18.29
CA ARG A 5 21.62 -11.00 -17.11
C ARG A 5 22.37 -12.24 -16.63
N CYS A 6 21.83 -13.47 -16.82
CA CYS A 6 22.44 -14.69 -16.31
C CYS A 6 22.34 -15.89 -17.27
N LYS A 7 21.81 -15.73 -18.47
CA LYS A 7 21.63 -16.75 -19.51
C LYS A 7 20.60 -17.86 -19.19
N ASP A 8 20.00 -17.92 -17.99
CA ASP A 8 18.92 -18.86 -17.64
C ASP A 8 17.70 -18.70 -18.54
N SER A 9 16.79 -19.68 -18.48
CA SER A 9 15.52 -19.63 -19.22
C SER A 9 14.70 -18.40 -18.86
N PRO A 10 14.32 -17.57 -19.83
CA PRO A 10 13.56 -16.35 -19.58
C PRO A 10 12.09 -16.67 -19.26
N VAL A 11 11.48 -15.86 -18.39
CA VAL A 11 10.06 -15.96 -18.02
C VAL A 11 9.29 -14.69 -18.32
N ILE A 12 9.97 -13.56 -18.54
CA ILE A 12 9.33 -12.28 -18.80
C ILE A 12 10.08 -11.46 -19.86
N SER A 13 9.33 -10.77 -20.69
CA SER A 13 9.83 -9.76 -21.62
C SER A 13 9.20 -8.42 -21.28
N ARG A 14 10.03 -7.45 -20.89
CA ARG A 14 9.60 -6.07 -20.59
C ARG A 14 9.54 -5.27 -21.87
N ARG A 15 8.34 -5.03 -22.38
CA ARG A 15 8.13 -4.31 -23.65
C ARG A 15 8.77 -2.92 -23.67
N TYR A 16 8.68 -2.17 -22.55
CA TYR A 16 9.21 -0.81 -22.46
C TYR A 16 10.74 -0.71 -22.44
N SER A 17 11.46 -1.76 -22.02
CA SER A 17 12.93 -1.76 -21.96
C SER A 17 13.58 -2.78 -22.89
N GLY A 18 12.81 -3.66 -23.52
CA GLY A 18 13.30 -4.78 -24.32
C GLY A 18 14.12 -5.81 -23.52
N GLU A 19 14.07 -5.77 -22.17
CA GLU A 19 14.77 -6.74 -21.32
C GLU A 19 14.00 -8.05 -21.28
N ILE A 20 14.74 -9.13 -21.55
CA ILE A 20 14.24 -10.51 -21.38
C ILE A 20 14.93 -11.09 -20.15
N LEU A 21 14.17 -11.46 -19.11
CA LEU A 21 14.69 -11.85 -17.82
C LEU A 21 14.16 -13.20 -17.36
N CYS A 22 14.99 -13.98 -16.66
CA CYS A 22 14.55 -15.13 -15.88
C CYS A 22 13.87 -14.66 -14.58
N LYS A 23 13.16 -15.56 -13.90
CA LYS A 23 12.45 -15.29 -12.65
C LYS A 23 13.34 -14.61 -11.61
N LYS A 24 14.54 -15.17 -11.33
CA LYS A 24 15.48 -14.64 -10.34
C LYS A 24 15.96 -13.21 -10.68
N CYS A 25 16.35 -12.98 -11.93
CA CYS A 25 16.81 -11.66 -12.37
C CYS A 25 15.70 -10.62 -12.40
N PHE A 26 14.48 -11.06 -12.72
CA PHE A 26 13.30 -10.19 -12.65
C PHE A 26 13.03 -9.73 -11.22
N PHE A 27 12.90 -10.66 -10.26
CA PHE A 27 12.67 -10.31 -8.86
C PHE A 27 13.76 -9.40 -8.31
N LYS A 28 15.03 -9.74 -8.49
CA LYS A 28 16.15 -8.90 -8.04
C LYS A 28 16.11 -7.49 -8.64
N SER A 29 15.72 -7.39 -9.92
CA SER A 29 15.58 -6.09 -10.59
C SER A 29 14.40 -5.29 -10.05
N PHE A 30 13.27 -5.95 -9.81
CA PHE A 30 12.06 -5.35 -9.25
C PHE A 30 12.32 -4.79 -7.84
N GLU A 31 12.82 -5.63 -6.96
CA GLU A 31 13.15 -5.26 -5.57
C GLU A 31 14.11 -4.06 -5.50
N ARG A 32 15.21 -4.13 -6.27
CA ARG A 32 16.17 -3.03 -6.33
C ARG A 32 15.56 -1.71 -6.81
N ASN A 33 14.68 -1.77 -7.81
CA ASN A 33 14.03 -0.57 -8.33
C ASN A 33 13.02 -0.01 -7.32
N ALA A 34 12.24 -0.86 -6.67
CA ALA A 34 11.28 -0.45 -5.65
C ALA A 34 11.98 0.16 -4.42
N GLN A 35 13.04 -0.46 -3.93
CA GLN A 35 13.84 0.08 -2.83
C GLN A 35 14.52 1.41 -3.19
N ARG A 36 14.98 1.57 -4.43
CA ARG A 36 15.57 2.84 -4.89
C ARG A 36 14.53 3.95 -4.90
N GLU A 37 13.31 3.67 -5.38
CA GLU A 37 12.25 4.67 -5.39
C GLU A 37 11.77 4.99 -3.97
N LEU A 38 11.58 3.98 -3.13
CA LEU A 38 11.24 4.17 -1.72
C LEU A 38 12.26 5.07 -1.00
N ARG A 39 13.55 4.80 -1.17
CA ARG A 39 14.63 5.64 -0.61
C ARG A 39 14.55 7.08 -1.09
N LYS A 40 14.29 7.27 -2.38
CA LYS A 40 14.16 8.61 -2.96
C LYS A 40 13.00 9.37 -2.33
N GLN A 41 11.83 8.74 -2.18
CA GLN A 41 10.65 9.36 -1.59
C GLN A 41 10.84 9.68 -0.11
N ILE A 42 11.42 8.76 0.67
CA ILE A 42 11.75 8.99 2.07
C ILE A 42 12.75 10.15 2.22
N ASN A 43 13.80 10.20 1.41
CA ASN A 43 14.76 11.31 1.46
C ASN A 43 14.14 12.65 1.08
N LEU A 44 13.21 12.68 0.13
CA LEU A 44 12.45 13.88 -0.23
C LEU A 44 11.55 14.33 0.92
N LEU A 45 10.90 13.40 1.60
CA LEU A 45 10.05 13.69 2.76
C LEU A 45 10.89 14.31 3.89
N ILE A 46 12.00 13.68 4.26
CA ILE A 46 12.92 14.20 5.29
C ILE A 46 13.38 15.61 4.93
N LYS A 47 13.84 15.84 3.69
CA LYS A 47 14.33 17.12 3.22
C LYS A 47 13.27 18.23 3.26
N ASN A 48 12.02 17.91 2.91
CA ASN A 48 10.94 18.87 2.78
C ASN A 48 10.25 19.21 4.11
N SER A 49 10.28 18.28 5.09
CA SER A 49 9.53 18.39 6.33
C SER A 49 10.44 18.53 7.57
N ASP A 50 11.75 18.40 7.40
CA ASP A 50 12.76 18.43 8.49
C ASP A 50 12.43 17.46 9.64
N ILE A 51 11.91 16.28 9.29
CA ILE A 51 11.52 15.24 10.26
C ILE A 51 12.56 14.12 10.29
N ASP A 52 12.78 13.57 11.48
CA ASP A 52 13.51 12.32 11.69
C ASP A 52 12.53 11.17 11.68
N ILE A 53 12.68 10.25 10.72
CA ILE A 53 11.77 9.08 10.58
C ILE A 53 12.26 7.96 11.47
N ARG A 54 11.51 7.67 12.54
CA ARG A 54 11.75 6.58 13.49
C ARG A 54 10.71 5.49 13.40
N LYS A 55 9.49 5.82 12.98
CA LYS A 55 8.37 4.88 12.88
C LYS A 55 7.63 5.05 11.56
N ILE A 56 7.55 3.97 10.79
CA ILE A 56 6.86 3.92 9.51
C ILE A 56 5.62 3.05 9.62
N GLY A 57 4.46 3.63 9.33
CA GLY A 57 3.22 2.88 9.16
C GLY A 57 3.06 2.38 7.73
N ILE A 58 2.54 1.19 7.56
CA ILE A 58 2.15 0.67 6.26
C ILE A 58 0.70 0.23 6.24
N GLY A 59 -0.08 0.80 5.32
CA GLY A 59 -1.47 0.42 5.13
C GLY A 59 -1.60 -0.95 4.46
N LEU A 60 -2.19 -1.91 5.17
CA LEU A 60 -2.35 -3.29 4.72
C LEU A 60 -3.81 -3.61 4.40
N SER A 61 -4.06 -3.94 3.15
CA SER A 61 -5.39 -4.40 2.71
C SER A 61 -5.54 -5.92 2.77
N GLY A 62 -4.45 -6.67 2.99
CA GLY A 62 -4.39 -8.13 2.83
C GLY A 62 -4.32 -8.59 1.37
N GLY A 63 -4.20 -7.65 0.42
CA GLY A 63 -4.02 -7.95 -1.00
C GLY A 63 -2.54 -8.00 -1.40
N LYS A 64 -2.26 -8.57 -2.58
CA LYS A 64 -0.90 -8.82 -3.10
C LYS A 64 0.00 -7.57 -3.10
N ASP A 65 -0.55 -6.40 -3.46
CA ASP A 65 0.25 -5.19 -3.63
C ASP A 65 0.70 -4.61 -2.28
N SER A 66 -0.19 -4.60 -1.28
CA SER A 66 0.17 -4.19 0.08
C SER A 66 1.14 -5.16 0.75
N THR A 67 0.99 -6.47 0.51
CA THR A 67 1.93 -7.50 1.00
C THR A 67 3.32 -7.31 0.38
N VAL A 68 3.40 -7.13 -0.94
CA VAL A 68 4.68 -6.85 -1.62
C VAL A 68 5.32 -5.57 -1.09
N ALA A 69 4.54 -4.51 -0.88
CA ALA A 69 5.04 -3.26 -0.31
C ALA A 69 5.61 -3.46 1.11
N LEU A 70 4.96 -4.29 1.94
CA LEU A 70 5.44 -4.65 3.28
C LEU A 70 6.81 -5.34 3.23
N HIS A 71 6.98 -6.34 2.37
CA HIS A 71 8.26 -7.04 2.19
C HIS A 71 9.38 -6.10 1.70
N ILE A 72 9.07 -5.21 0.75
CA ILE A 72 10.02 -4.20 0.25
C ILE A 72 10.42 -3.24 1.37
N LEU A 73 9.46 -2.76 2.16
CA LEU A 73 9.72 -1.89 3.29
C LEU A 73 10.57 -2.58 4.35
N LYS A 74 10.24 -3.82 4.73
CA LYS A 74 11.04 -4.62 5.68
C LYS A 74 12.48 -4.79 5.21
N SER A 75 12.67 -5.12 3.94
CA SER A 75 14.00 -5.23 3.33
C SER A 75 14.73 -3.89 3.25
N TYR A 76 14.02 -2.79 3.03
CA TYR A 76 14.58 -1.44 3.01
C TYR A 76 15.03 -0.99 4.40
N VAL A 77 14.20 -1.21 5.42
CA VAL A 77 14.54 -0.86 6.80
C VAL A 77 15.74 -1.68 7.27
N GLY A 78 15.75 -3.01 7.04
CA GLY A 78 16.89 -3.86 7.36
C GLY A 78 17.36 -3.69 8.81
N GLU A 79 18.63 -3.27 8.96
CA GLU A 79 19.26 -3.01 10.27
C GLU A 79 19.14 -1.54 10.73
N ARG A 80 18.39 -0.71 9.99
CA ARG A 80 18.14 0.68 10.41
C ARG A 80 17.28 0.68 11.67
N ASN A 81 17.53 1.63 12.55
CA ASN A 81 16.73 1.80 13.76
C ASN A 81 15.40 2.51 13.44
N ILE A 82 14.59 1.88 12.59
CA ILE A 82 13.27 2.35 12.17
C ILE A 82 12.26 1.25 12.50
N GLU A 83 11.26 1.60 13.27
CA GLU A 83 10.13 0.72 13.58
C GLU A 83 9.16 0.66 12.40
N ILE A 84 8.58 -0.52 12.15
CA ILE A 84 7.51 -0.71 11.17
C ILE A 84 6.26 -1.17 11.92
N ILE A 85 5.12 -0.52 11.63
CA ILE A 85 3.81 -0.95 12.12
C ILE A 85 2.85 -1.14 10.94
N GLY A 86 2.16 -2.27 10.91
CA GLY A 86 1.07 -2.54 9.97
C GLY A 86 -0.22 -1.86 10.43
N LEU A 87 -0.91 -1.20 9.51
CA LEU A 87 -2.18 -0.53 9.78
C LEU A 87 -3.27 -1.10 8.86
N SER A 88 -4.30 -1.68 9.42
CA SER A 88 -5.42 -2.25 8.66
C SER A 88 -6.74 -1.67 9.11
N VAL A 89 -7.59 -1.34 8.16
CA VAL A 89 -8.93 -0.78 8.44
C VAL A 89 -9.96 -1.87 8.20
N ASP A 90 -10.84 -2.09 9.17
CA ASP A 90 -12.03 -2.93 9.00
C ASP A 90 -13.24 -2.05 8.68
N GLU A 91 -13.70 -2.14 7.45
CA GLU A 91 -14.84 -1.37 6.95
C GLU A 91 -16.20 -1.92 7.45
N GLY A 92 -16.20 -3.06 8.15
CA GLY A 92 -17.43 -3.71 8.63
C GLY A 92 -18.24 -4.40 7.53
N ILE A 93 -17.59 -4.82 6.42
CA ILE A 93 -18.25 -5.57 5.33
C ILE A 93 -18.23 -7.07 5.68
N ALA A 94 -19.41 -7.60 5.99
CA ALA A 94 -19.57 -9.01 6.36
C ALA A 94 -19.00 -9.97 5.29
N ASN A 95 -18.35 -11.03 5.73
CA ASN A 95 -17.79 -12.12 4.89
C ASN A 95 -16.71 -11.71 3.86
N TYR A 96 -16.39 -10.44 3.72
CA TYR A 96 -15.38 -9.99 2.75
C TYR A 96 -14.06 -9.66 3.43
N ARG A 97 -14.10 -8.95 4.55
CA ARG A 97 -12.91 -8.38 5.18
C ARG A 97 -12.13 -9.35 6.06
N SER A 98 -12.77 -10.35 6.69
CA SER A 98 -12.13 -11.31 7.59
C SER A 98 -10.92 -11.98 6.97
N LYS A 99 -11.07 -12.60 5.80
CA LYS A 99 -9.97 -13.27 5.09
C LYS A 99 -8.78 -12.35 4.77
N SER A 100 -9.05 -11.12 4.37
CA SER A 100 -7.99 -10.18 4.04
C SER A 100 -7.25 -9.66 5.29
N LEU A 101 -7.96 -9.52 6.41
CA LEU A 101 -7.34 -9.20 7.70
C LEU A 101 -6.50 -10.36 8.23
N GLU A 102 -6.97 -11.61 8.09
CA GLU A 102 -6.21 -12.82 8.42
C GLU A 102 -4.92 -12.91 7.60
N CYS A 103 -4.97 -12.62 6.30
CA CYS A 103 -3.77 -12.56 5.46
C CYS A 103 -2.79 -11.49 5.94
N ALA A 104 -3.28 -10.28 6.21
CA ALA A 104 -2.43 -9.19 6.72
C ALA A 104 -1.79 -9.55 8.07
N ALA A 105 -2.56 -10.17 8.97
CA ALA A 105 -2.07 -10.60 10.27
C ALA A 105 -1.01 -11.70 10.16
N SER A 106 -1.21 -12.69 9.28
CA SER A 106 -0.24 -13.75 9.04
C SER A 106 1.08 -13.18 8.51
N GLU A 107 1.02 -12.30 7.49
CA GLU A 107 2.22 -11.69 6.91
C GLU A 107 2.99 -10.83 7.94
N CYS A 108 2.28 -10.04 8.74
CA CYS A 108 2.90 -9.25 9.79
C CYS A 108 3.57 -10.14 10.84
N LYS A 109 2.90 -11.21 11.27
CA LYS A 109 3.45 -12.19 12.21
C LYS A 109 4.72 -12.85 11.68
N ASP A 110 4.72 -13.28 10.41
CA ASP A 110 5.87 -13.95 9.78
C ASP A 110 7.08 -13.01 9.65
N LEU A 111 6.85 -11.71 9.53
CA LEU A 111 7.89 -10.69 9.45
C LEU A 111 8.27 -10.07 10.81
N GLY A 112 7.62 -10.48 11.90
CA GLY A 112 7.82 -9.89 13.23
C GLY A 112 7.47 -8.39 13.25
N ILE A 113 6.33 -8.02 12.65
CA ILE A 113 5.81 -6.65 12.57
C ILE A 113 4.50 -6.61 13.33
N GLU A 114 4.32 -5.61 14.18
CA GLU A 114 3.05 -5.36 14.86
C GLU A 114 1.98 -4.92 13.86
N LEU A 115 0.73 -5.41 14.03
CA LEU A 115 -0.41 -5.03 13.22
C LEU A 115 -1.51 -4.42 14.10
N GLU A 116 -1.86 -3.19 13.83
CA GLU A 116 -3.04 -2.55 14.40
C GLU A 116 -4.21 -2.61 13.41
N ILE A 117 -5.37 -3.02 13.93
CA ILE A 117 -6.62 -3.09 13.17
C ILE A 117 -7.64 -2.21 13.86
N PHE A 118 -8.19 -1.23 13.13
CA PHE A 118 -9.27 -0.39 13.61
C PHE A 118 -10.49 -0.51 12.69
N SER A 119 -11.66 -0.58 13.30
CA SER A 119 -12.91 -0.56 12.55
C SER A 119 -13.36 0.87 12.19
N TYR A 120 -14.15 1.03 11.13
CA TYR A 120 -14.82 2.30 10.87
C TYR A 120 -15.68 2.75 12.05
N LYS A 121 -16.30 1.79 12.75
CA LYS A 121 -17.14 2.09 13.92
C LYS A 121 -16.34 2.77 15.04
N GLU A 122 -15.11 2.32 15.29
CA GLU A 122 -14.20 2.93 16.29
C GLU A 122 -13.64 4.29 15.85
N LEU A 123 -13.39 4.46 14.54
CA LEU A 123 -12.75 5.65 14.01
C LEU A 123 -13.73 6.77 13.67
N ILE A 124 -14.90 6.41 13.14
CA ILE A 124 -15.87 7.36 12.59
C ILE A 124 -17.32 7.16 13.09
N GLY A 125 -17.54 6.17 13.98
CA GLY A 125 -18.82 5.93 14.66
C GLY A 125 -19.85 5.12 13.87
N VAL A 126 -19.59 4.78 12.59
CA VAL A 126 -20.50 4.05 11.70
C VAL A 126 -19.75 3.02 10.88
N THR A 127 -20.40 1.95 10.47
CA THR A 127 -19.88 1.00 9.48
C THR A 127 -20.15 1.51 8.06
N LEU A 128 -19.42 0.95 7.08
CA LEU A 128 -19.71 1.28 5.67
C LEU A 128 -21.13 0.88 5.27
N GLY A 129 -21.63 -0.27 5.75
CA GLY A 129 -22.98 -0.74 5.47
C GLY A 129 -24.05 0.24 5.99
N GLU A 130 -23.95 0.67 7.25
CA GLU A 130 -24.84 1.65 7.85
C GLU A 130 -24.85 2.97 7.04
N LEU A 131 -23.65 3.46 6.68
CA LEU A 131 -23.53 4.70 5.91
C LEU A 131 -24.19 4.62 4.52
N LEU A 132 -24.04 3.48 3.83
CA LEU A 132 -24.63 3.28 2.50
C LEU A 132 -26.16 3.16 2.54
N ILE A 133 -26.71 2.68 3.66
CA ILE A 133 -28.16 2.61 3.88
C ILE A 133 -28.71 4.01 4.20
N GLU A 134 -28.09 4.74 5.13
CA GLU A 134 -28.56 6.06 5.56
C GLU A 134 -28.37 7.14 4.49
N LYS A 135 -27.26 7.09 3.75
CA LYS A 135 -26.91 8.08 2.72
C LYS A 135 -26.44 7.37 1.46
N PRO A 136 -27.36 6.84 0.64
CA PRO A 136 -27.00 6.23 -0.64
C PRO A 136 -26.19 7.22 -1.49
N PRO A 137 -24.99 6.83 -1.96
CA PRO A 137 -24.16 7.72 -2.77
C PRO A 137 -24.82 7.97 -4.13
N GLN A 138 -24.77 9.20 -4.62
CA GLN A 138 -25.08 9.49 -6.02
C GLN A 138 -23.93 8.93 -6.88
N GLY A 139 -24.01 7.65 -7.26
CA GLY A 139 -23.00 6.96 -8.05
C GLY A 139 -22.42 5.71 -7.38
N SER A 140 -21.15 5.41 -7.66
CA SER A 140 -20.52 4.20 -7.13
C SER A 140 -20.24 4.28 -5.62
N PRO A 141 -20.56 3.24 -4.83
CA PRO A 141 -20.23 3.15 -3.40
C PRO A 141 -18.70 3.15 -3.13
N CYS A 142 -17.87 2.95 -4.15
CA CYS A 142 -16.41 2.97 -4.03
C CYS A 142 -15.85 4.36 -3.69
N SER A 143 -16.52 5.44 -4.11
CA SER A 143 -16.05 6.81 -3.83
C SER A 143 -16.06 7.14 -2.33
N PRO A 144 -17.20 7.03 -1.61
CA PRO A 144 -17.22 7.25 -0.16
C PRO A 144 -16.31 6.28 0.59
N CYS A 145 -16.27 5.01 0.19
CA CYS A 145 -15.39 4.01 0.79
C CYS A 145 -13.91 4.41 0.70
N GLY A 146 -13.46 4.88 -0.47
CA GLY A 146 -12.08 5.33 -0.66
C GLY A 146 -11.70 6.56 0.17
N ILE A 147 -12.63 7.51 0.33
CA ILE A 147 -12.45 8.71 1.18
C ILE A 147 -12.34 8.31 2.65
N LEU A 148 -13.27 7.49 3.12
CA LEU A 148 -13.30 7.03 4.51
C LEU A 148 -12.06 6.20 4.85
N ARG A 149 -11.62 5.32 3.96
CA ARG A 149 -10.42 4.51 4.17
C ARG A 149 -9.17 5.38 4.32
N ARG A 150 -8.99 6.40 3.46
CA ARG A 150 -7.86 7.33 3.59
C ARG A 150 -7.91 8.12 4.88
N ARG A 151 -9.11 8.62 5.26
CA ARG A 151 -9.30 9.32 6.54
C ARG A 151 -8.98 8.42 7.72
N SER A 152 -9.46 7.19 7.71
CA SER A 152 -9.20 6.20 8.76
C SER A 152 -7.72 5.88 8.89
N LEU A 153 -7.02 5.63 7.79
CA LEU A 153 -5.57 5.37 7.80
C LEU A 153 -4.78 6.57 8.36
N ASN A 154 -5.14 7.80 8.01
CA ASN A 154 -4.51 8.99 8.58
C ASN A 154 -4.78 9.12 10.08
N GLN A 155 -6.00 8.83 10.54
CA GLN A 155 -6.31 8.84 11.97
C GLN A 155 -5.55 7.75 12.73
N MET A 156 -5.41 6.56 12.15
CA MET A 156 -4.61 5.48 12.72
C MET A 156 -3.14 5.89 12.81
N ALA A 157 -2.57 6.39 11.71
CA ALA A 157 -1.19 6.85 11.68
C ALA A 157 -0.88 7.88 12.79
N ASN A 158 -1.80 8.83 13.00
CA ASN A 158 -1.68 9.81 14.10
C ASN A 158 -1.81 9.17 15.48
N ARG A 159 -2.71 8.19 15.66
CA ARG A 159 -2.89 7.50 16.96
C ARG A 159 -1.69 6.62 17.31
N SER A 160 -1.07 6.02 16.30
CA SER A 160 0.08 5.13 16.44
C SER A 160 1.42 5.87 16.41
N ASP A 161 1.40 7.21 16.41
CA ASP A 161 2.57 8.08 16.39
C ASP A 161 3.54 7.76 15.24
N VAL A 162 2.99 7.69 14.03
CA VAL A 162 3.72 7.30 12.82
C VAL A 162 4.23 8.55 12.10
N ASP A 163 5.53 8.58 11.84
CA ASP A 163 6.19 9.70 11.13
C ASP A 163 5.89 9.69 9.62
N CYS A 164 5.69 8.50 9.06
CA CYS A 164 5.45 8.32 7.63
C CYS A 164 4.49 7.16 7.38
N LEU A 165 3.47 7.38 6.53
CA LEU A 165 2.53 6.34 6.10
C LEU A 165 2.82 5.91 4.65
N ILE A 166 3.04 4.63 4.45
CA ILE A 166 3.26 4.00 3.14
C ILE A 166 2.00 3.23 2.72
N LEU A 167 1.65 3.33 1.45
CA LEU A 167 0.53 2.60 0.85
C LEU A 167 1.02 1.78 -0.35
N GLY A 168 0.46 0.60 -0.53
CA GLY A 168 0.79 -0.33 -1.61
C GLY A 168 0.15 0.01 -2.97
N HIS A 169 -0.06 1.29 -3.29
CA HIS A 169 -0.54 1.69 -4.62
C HIS A 169 0.55 1.54 -5.67
N ASN A 170 0.19 1.02 -6.81
CA ASN A 170 1.08 0.89 -7.97
C ASN A 170 0.82 1.98 -9.02
N LEU A 171 1.67 2.02 -10.06
CA LEU A 171 1.56 3.03 -11.11
C LEU A 171 0.25 2.94 -11.89
N ASP A 172 -0.29 1.73 -12.07
CA ASP A 172 -1.54 1.52 -12.81
C ASP A 172 -2.73 2.09 -12.03
N ASP A 173 -2.73 2.01 -10.70
CA ASP A 173 -3.75 2.64 -9.84
C ASP A 173 -3.80 4.15 -10.03
N PHE A 174 -2.62 4.79 -10.08
CA PHE A 174 -2.52 6.22 -10.35
C PHE A 174 -2.95 6.58 -11.77
N ALA A 175 -2.48 5.83 -12.77
CA ALA A 175 -2.85 6.05 -14.16
C ALA A 175 -4.36 5.92 -14.38
N GLN A 176 -4.99 4.88 -13.81
CA GLN A 176 -6.43 4.70 -13.86
C GLN A 176 -7.19 5.85 -13.17
N THR A 177 -6.70 6.30 -12.02
CA THR A 177 -7.31 7.44 -11.30
C THR A 177 -7.27 8.70 -12.14
N VAL A 178 -6.12 9.02 -12.74
CA VAL A 178 -5.98 10.20 -13.63
C VAL A 178 -6.92 10.11 -14.82
N LEU A 179 -6.97 8.95 -15.49
CA LEU A 179 -7.87 8.74 -16.64
C LEU A 179 -9.35 8.86 -16.26
N MET A 180 -9.74 8.29 -15.11
CA MET A 180 -11.13 8.40 -14.62
C MET A 180 -11.50 9.84 -14.26
N ASN A 181 -10.61 10.59 -13.63
CA ASN A 181 -10.84 11.99 -13.28
C ASN A 181 -10.96 12.85 -14.56
N HIS A 182 -10.07 12.61 -15.52
CA HIS A 182 -10.15 13.29 -16.81
C HIS A 182 -11.46 13.01 -17.56
N ALA A 183 -11.88 11.74 -17.61
CA ALA A 183 -13.13 11.34 -18.27
C ALA A 183 -14.39 11.93 -17.59
N ARG A 184 -14.31 12.27 -16.29
CA ARG A 184 -15.40 12.90 -15.53
C ARG A 184 -15.35 14.44 -15.56
N GLY A 185 -14.31 15.03 -16.15
CA GLY A 185 -14.08 16.48 -16.11
C GLY A 185 -13.66 16.99 -14.73
N ASP A 186 -13.22 16.12 -13.83
CA ASP A 186 -12.84 16.45 -12.46
C ASP A 186 -11.32 16.71 -12.38
N ILE A 187 -10.94 17.96 -12.67
CA ILE A 187 -9.52 18.39 -12.71
C ILE A 187 -8.97 18.71 -11.31
N ALA A 188 -9.85 18.88 -10.32
CA ALA A 188 -9.47 19.30 -8.97
C ALA A 188 -9.13 18.13 -8.01
N ARG A 189 -9.16 16.90 -8.50
CA ARG A 189 -8.87 15.69 -7.72
C ARG A 189 -7.62 14.95 -8.16
#